data_72dca908114b5100022ca2b5601c28d9
#
_entry.id   72dca908114b5100022ca2b5601c28d9
#
_cell.length_a   1.000
_cell.length_b   1.000
_cell.length_c   1.000
_cell.angle_alpha   90.00
_cell.angle_beta   90.00
_cell.angle_gamma   90.00
#
_symmetry.space_group_name_H-M   'P 1'
#
loop_
_entity.id
_entity.type
_entity.pdbx_description
1 polymer ?
#
loop_
_entity_poly.entity_id
_entity_poly.type
_entity_poly.pdbx_seq_one_letter_code
_entity_poly.pdbx_strand_id
1 'polypeptide(L)'
;MTQRKTAFLVAAAMTATMGLAACSGGSASNGASDGSGVKVTWNMWAGSTDDEKWVADTADIVRSQNPDIELDTQTSSWGDYFTKLTANASSGNLACVTSMNGQRLSGFHQTLSPLSDEDLKKAGIDKSAFADGALDILSYDGKVYGVPYDVAAMMVYYNRDMLAETGTPEPAADWTFDDFVATAKGATTDAHKGFAVGMGEFQWMALPIAKSGVQPVDPSSTLQLTDPAFVEAAEWYADLVLKEKVADPVPSASEAGWGEDQYSNGNVAMAVDGTWNAVGYFTNDAGFKAGATRLPSGDKGSLGLVLGSGFGIAANCEGAERDAALKVLGSLVSKEAQDLIGSSGRSFPALKASQPAYFESLDESIRDDIKAAFEAAFSDTVGQNSTAKWTQVNEYFTPNLVSVYSGAMPMSEMLSQAQAQFGN
;
A
#
# COMPACT_ATOMS: atom_id res chain seq x y z
N MET A 1 40.95 -20.72 -42.90
CA MET A 1 41.80 -21.73 -42.25
C MET A 1 41.02 -22.28 -41.08
N THR A 2 40.43 -23.39 -41.35
CA THR A 2 40.59 -24.76 -40.82
C THR A 2 40.07 -24.94 -39.37
N GLN A 3 38.87 -25.46 -39.25
CA GLN A 3 38.48 -26.84 -38.86
C GLN A 3 38.95 -27.21 -37.41
N ARG A 4 38.15 -27.80 -36.53
CA ARG A 4 37.50 -29.12 -36.63
C ARG A 4 36.44 -29.33 -35.52
N LYS A 5 35.43 -30.08 -35.88
CA LYS A 5 34.39 -30.75 -35.08
C LYS A 5 34.99 -31.82 -34.17
N THR A 6 34.34 -32.14 -33.06
CA THR A 6 34.12 -33.55 -32.67
C THR A 6 32.91 -33.69 -31.74
N ALA A 7 31.98 -34.52 -32.19
CA ALA A 7 30.86 -35.03 -31.40
C ALA A 7 31.29 -36.33 -30.69
N PHE A 8 30.73 -36.60 -29.53
CA PHE A 8 30.64 -37.96 -28.98
C PHE A 8 29.25 -38.20 -28.35
N LEU A 9 28.55 -39.12 -29.04
CA LEU A 9 27.39 -39.84 -28.55
C LEU A 9 27.90 -41.03 -27.72
N VAL A 10 27.34 -41.29 -26.55
CA VAL A 10 27.27 -42.64 -25.96
C VAL A 10 25.89 -42.84 -25.38
N ALA A 11 25.16 -43.78 -25.99
CA ALA A 11 23.95 -44.39 -25.49
C ALA A 11 24.33 -45.66 -24.73
N ALA A 12 23.71 -45.91 -23.60
CA ALA A 12 23.64 -47.26 -23.01
C ALA A 12 22.31 -47.42 -22.28
N ALA A 13 21.53 -48.36 -22.80
CA ALA A 13 20.32 -48.92 -22.24
C ALA A 13 20.65 -50.14 -21.34
N MET A 14 19.68 -50.49 -20.50
CA MET A 14 19.41 -51.81 -19.84
C MET A 14 19.10 -51.60 -18.36
N THR A 15 18.16 -52.20 -17.69
CA THR A 15 17.15 -53.24 -17.93
C THR A 15 16.19 -53.27 -16.75
N ALA A 16 14.97 -53.61 -16.97
CA ALA A 16 13.90 -53.81 -15.98
C ALA A 16 14.14 -55.09 -15.13
N THR A 17 13.76 -55.03 -13.85
CA THR A 17 13.35 -56.24 -13.12
C THR A 17 12.14 -55.94 -12.23
N MET A 18 11.04 -56.60 -12.54
CA MET A 18 9.85 -56.74 -11.70
C MET A 18 10.16 -57.69 -10.52
N GLY A 19 9.65 -57.34 -9.36
CA GLY A 19 9.57 -58.22 -8.20
C GLY A 19 8.26 -57.94 -7.43
N LEU A 20 7.23 -58.76 -7.75
CA LEU A 20 6.05 -58.93 -6.91
C LEU A 20 6.43 -59.77 -5.69
N ALA A 21 6.09 -59.30 -4.50
CA ALA A 21 5.83 -60.17 -3.36
C ALA A 21 4.74 -59.54 -2.48
N ALA A 22 3.58 -60.19 -2.53
CA ALA A 22 2.52 -60.04 -1.54
C ALA A 22 2.85 -60.91 -0.34
N CYS A 23 2.58 -60.39 0.90
CA CYS A 23 2.03 -61.18 2.01
C CYS A 23 1.64 -60.32 3.20
N SER A 24 0.41 -60.38 3.51
CA SER A 24 -0.38 -60.21 4.73
C SER A 24 0.34 -60.25 6.07
N GLY A 25 -0.08 -59.39 6.99
CA GLY A 25 0.17 -59.52 8.42
C GLY A 25 -0.26 -58.25 9.15
N GLY A 26 -1.49 -58.27 9.73
CA GLY A 26 -1.96 -57.19 10.57
C GLY A 26 -1.17 -57.08 11.87
N SER A 27 -0.88 -55.90 12.28
CA SER A 27 -0.63 -55.53 13.67
C SER A 27 -1.02 -54.06 13.84
N ALA A 28 -1.98 -53.83 14.68
CA ALA A 28 -2.31 -52.53 15.16
C ALA A 28 -1.07 -51.97 15.86
N SER A 29 -0.44 -50.99 15.27
CA SER A 29 0.52 -50.14 15.96
C SER A 29 -0.15 -48.80 16.22
N ASN A 30 -0.17 -48.42 17.49
CA ASN A 30 -0.48 -47.08 17.98
C ASN A 30 0.20 -46.05 17.10
N GLY A 31 -0.57 -45.26 16.41
CA GLY A 31 -0.07 -44.11 15.70
C GLY A 31 0.53 -43.13 16.68
N ALA A 32 1.86 -43.10 16.73
CA ALA A 32 2.54 -41.87 17.09
C ALA A 32 2.11 -40.89 16.01
N SER A 33 1.39 -39.84 16.39
CA SER A 33 1.15 -38.67 15.57
C SER A 33 2.53 -38.10 15.24
N ASP A 34 3.00 -38.35 14.03
CA ASP A 34 4.05 -37.55 13.44
C ASP A 34 3.57 -36.10 13.52
N GLY A 35 4.27 -35.27 14.27
CA GLY A 35 3.91 -33.87 14.50
C GLY A 35 4.21 -33.00 13.27
N SER A 36 3.58 -33.32 12.13
CA SER A 36 3.50 -32.38 11.02
C SER A 36 2.34 -31.44 11.30
N GLY A 37 2.66 -30.26 11.84
CA GLY A 37 1.71 -29.16 11.97
C GLY A 37 1.05 -28.85 10.62
N VAL A 38 -0.16 -28.29 10.64
CA VAL A 38 -0.80 -27.81 9.42
C VAL A 38 0.05 -26.70 8.85
N LYS A 39 0.44 -26.81 7.57
CA LYS A 39 1.21 -25.79 6.88
C LYS A 39 0.27 -24.66 6.43
N VAL A 40 0.65 -23.40 6.73
CA VAL A 40 -0.03 -22.19 6.27
C VAL A 40 1.01 -21.28 5.62
N THR A 41 0.72 -20.81 4.41
CA THR A 41 1.56 -19.81 3.75
C THR A 41 0.92 -18.42 3.91
N TRP A 42 1.75 -17.45 4.29
CA TRP A 42 1.41 -16.02 4.31
C TRP A 42 2.27 -15.28 3.30
N ASN A 43 1.65 -14.52 2.39
CA ASN A 43 2.35 -13.63 1.47
C ASN A 43 2.17 -12.17 1.87
N MET A 44 3.25 -11.38 1.70
CA MET A 44 3.30 -9.96 2.05
C MET A 44 4.20 -9.20 1.08
N TRP A 45 3.92 -7.92 0.86
CA TRP A 45 4.91 -7.05 0.21
C TRP A 45 5.94 -6.56 1.22
N ALA A 46 7.19 -6.52 0.75
CA ALA A 46 8.32 -5.96 1.46
C ALA A 46 9.25 -5.32 0.42
N GLY A 47 9.50 -4.03 0.56
CA GLY A 47 10.29 -3.24 -0.39
C GLY A 47 11.66 -2.84 0.13
N SER A 48 11.91 -3.04 1.43
CA SER A 48 13.13 -2.66 2.13
C SER A 48 13.58 -3.75 3.11
N THR A 49 14.80 -3.63 3.59
CA THR A 49 15.34 -4.52 4.66
C THR A 49 14.51 -4.41 5.94
N ASP A 50 14.00 -3.21 6.26
CA ASP A 50 13.18 -2.98 7.45
C ASP A 50 11.80 -3.62 7.30
N ASP A 51 11.23 -3.59 6.10
CA ASP A 51 9.99 -4.32 5.78
C ASP A 51 10.17 -5.84 5.95
N GLU A 52 11.26 -6.39 5.40
CA GLU A 52 11.56 -7.83 5.53
C GLU A 52 11.78 -8.22 6.99
N LYS A 53 12.44 -7.36 7.77
CA LYS A 53 12.61 -7.56 9.20
C LYS A 53 11.27 -7.57 9.93
N TRP A 54 10.40 -6.60 9.65
CA TRP A 54 9.07 -6.56 10.25
C TRP A 54 8.26 -7.82 9.91
N VAL A 55 8.31 -8.31 8.66
CA VAL A 55 7.65 -9.57 8.27
C VAL A 55 8.19 -10.75 9.07
N ALA A 56 9.51 -10.85 9.25
CA ALA A 56 10.15 -11.91 10.03
C ALA A 56 9.75 -11.86 11.50
N ASP A 57 9.82 -10.69 12.13
CA ASP A 57 9.46 -10.49 13.54
C ASP A 57 7.96 -10.79 13.77
N THR A 58 7.09 -10.37 12.85
CA THR A 58 5.65 -10.68 12.88
C THR A 58 5.40 -12.19 12.73
N ALA A 59 6.13 -12.85 11.82
CA ALA A 59 6.03 -14.30 11.66
C ALA A 59 6.46 -15.05 12.94
N ASP A 60 7.44 -14.54 13.70
CA ASP A 60 7.86 -15.12 14.96
C ASP A 60 6.78 -14.97 16.05
N ILE A 61 6.05 -13.84 16.09
CA ILE A 61 4.86 -13.68 16.93
C ILE A 61 3.83 -14.75 16.57
N VAL A 62 3.51 -14.91 15.29
CA VAL A 62 2.53 -15.90 14.81
C VAL A 62 2.95 -17.32 15.21
N ARG A 63 4.22 -17.69 15.00
CA ARG A 63 4.77 -19.01 15.39
C ARG A 63 4.72 -19.26 16.89
N SER A 64 5.01 -18.24 17.69
CA SER A 64 4.95 -18.34 19.16
C SER A 64 3.52 -18.58 19.68
N GLN A 65 2.55 -17.94 19.05
CA GLN A 65 1.13 -18.07 19.40
C GLN A 65 0.49 -19.35 18.85
N ASN A 66 1.06 -19.95 17.79
CA ASN A 66 0.52 -21.14 17.12
C ASN A 66 1.60 -22.21 16.88
N PRO A 67 2.15 -22.84 17.92
CA PRO A 67 3.27 -23.78 17.80
C PRO A 67 2.89 -25.07 17.04
N ASP A 68 1.61 -25.32 16.81
CA ASP A 68 1.05 -26.42 16.03
C ASP A 68 0.89 -26.12 14.53
N ILE A 69 1.24 -24.89 14.10
CA ILE A 69 1.15 -24.43 12.71
C ILE A 69 2.55 -24.22 12.12
N GLU A 70 2.82 -24.82 10.97
CA GLU A 70 4.03 -24.55 10.18
C GLU A 70 3.75 -23.31 9.31
N LEU A 71 4.22 -22.12 9.75
CA LEU A 71 4.08 -20.89 8.99
C LEU A 71 5.23 -20.70 8.00
N ASP A 72 4.89 -20.64 6.70
CA ASP A 72 5.76 -20.21 5.60
C ASP A 72 5.45 -18.78 5.19
N THR A 73 6.48 -17.95 4.99
CA THR A 73 6.33 -16.54 4.60
C THR A 73 6.91 -16.30 3.21
N GLN A 74 6.19 -15.57 2.37
CA GLN A 74 6.62 -15.20 1.03
C GLN A 74 6.54 -13.69 0.87
N THR A 75 7.63 -13.06 0.45
CA THR A 75 7.69 -11.62 0.21
C THR A 75 7.92 -11.28 -1.25
N SER A 76 7.52 -10.08 -1.64
CA SER A 76 7.87 -9.47 -2.93
C SER A 76 7.74 -7.95 -2.82
N SER A 77 8.41 -7.21 -3.73
CA SER A 77 8.25 -5.77 -3.82
C SER A 77 6.78 -5.37 -4.04
N TRP A 78 6.40 -4.16 -3.64
CA TRP A 78 5.04 -3.63 -3.91
C TRP A 78 4.66 -3.72 -5.39
N GLY A 79 5.56 -3.30 -6.28
CA GLY A 79 5.31 -3.30 -7.73
C GLY A 79 5.06 -4.69 -8.32
N ASP A 80 5.72 -5.74 -7.78
CA ASP A 80 5.58 -7.12 -8.26
C ASP A 80 4.44 -7.87 -7.58
N TYR A 81 4.02 -7.44 -6.39
CA TYR A 81 3.10 -8.21 -5.54
C TYR A 81 1.79 -8.56 -6.24
N PHE A 82 1.11 -7.56 -6.79
CA PHE A 82 -0.20 -7.77 -7.43
C PHE A 82 -0.10 -8.51 -8.78
N THR A 83 1.02 -8.37 -9.49
CA THR A 83 1.32 -9.16 -10.69
C THR A 83 1.48 -10.65 -10.32
N LYS A 84 2.23 -10.95 -9.27
CA LYS A 84 2.39 -12.31 -8.75
C LYS A 84 1.08 -12.85 -8.18
N LEU A 85 0.31 -12.02 -7.47
CA LEU A 85 -1.00 -12.39 -6.94
C LEU A 85 -1.95 -12.81 -8.07
N THR A 86 -1.99 -12.07 -9.18
CA THR A 86 -2.78 -12.40 -10.37
C THR A 86 -2.37 -13.74 -10.97
N ALA A 87 -1.06 -13.98 -11.12
CA ALA A 87 -0.53 -15.24 -11.65
C ALA A 87 -0.87 -16.42 -10.72
N ASN A 88 -0.72 -16.25 -9.41
CA ASN A 88 -1.04 -17.27 -8.42
C ASN A 88 -2.54 -17.57 -8.35
N ALA A 89 -3.40 -16.54 -8.46
CA ALA A 89 -4.85 -16.71 -8.54
C ALA A 89 -5.25 -17.55 -9.76
N SER A 90 -4.65 -17.24 -10.93
CA SER A 90 -4.94 -17.93 -12.19
C SER A 90 -4.48 -19.39 -12.17
N SER A 91 -3.44 -19.73 -11.41
CA SER A 91 -2.91 -21.09 -11.26
C SER A 91 -3.48 -21.87 -10.07
N GLY A 92 -4.32 -21.26 -9.24
CA GLY A 92 -4.86 -21.85 -8.01
C GLY A 92 -3.84 -21.99 -6.88
N ASN A 93 -2.73 -21.26 -6.93
CA ASN A 93 -1.61 -21.35 -5.98
C ASN A 93 -1.53 -20.11 -5.05
N LEU A 94 -2.69 -19.60 -4.61
CA LEU A 94 -2.71 -18.49 -3.65
C LEU A 94 -2.19 -18.96 -2.29
N ALA A 95 -1.42 -18.09 -1.62
CA ALA A 95 -1.10 -18.27 -0.21
C ALA A 95 -2.38 -18.20 0.63
N CYS A 96 -2.55 -19.12 1.57
CA CYS A 96 -3.78 -19.25 2.36
C CYS A 96 -4.10 -17.96 3.13
N VAL A 97 -3.07 -17.27 3.66
CA VAL A 97 -3.19 -15.91 4.17
C VAL A 97 -2.59 -14.96 3.13
N THR A 98 -3.45 -14.13 2.55
CA THR A 98 -3.09 -13.19 1.48
C THR A 98 -3.21 -11.76 1.99
N SER A 99 -2.13 -11.00 1.85
CA SER A 99 -2.17 -9.56 2.14
C SER A 99 -2.93 -8.81 1.04
N MET A 100 -3.73 -7.84 1.43
CA MET A 100 -4.56 -7.06 0.51
C MET A 100 -4.54 -5.58 0.86
N ASN A 101 -4.34 -4.75 -0.14
CA ASN A 101 -4.58 -3.32 -0.05
C ASN A 101 -6.04 -3.02 -0.40
N GLY A 102 -6.67 -2.11 0.35
CA GLY A 102 -8.10 -1.82 0.20
C GLY A 102 -8.50 -1.42 -1.22
N GLN A 103 -7.67 -0.67 -1.91
CA GLN A 103 -7.96 -0.22 -3.28
C GLN A 103 -7.84 -1.31 -4.34
N ARG A 104 -7.12 -2.38 -4.04
CA ARG A 104 -7.00 -3.54 -4.93
C ARG A 104 -8.14 -4.54 -4.70
N LEU A 105 -8.83 -4.45 -3.55
CA LEU A 105 -9.85 -5.42 -3.16
C LEU A 105 -10.95 -5.60 -4.22
N SER A 106 -11.46 -4.53 -4.82
CA SER A 106 -12.52 -4.62 -5.84
C SER A 106 -12.13 -5.51 -7.02
N GLY A 107 -10.85 -5.49 -7.43
CA GLY A 107 -10.31 -6.35 -8.49
C GLY A 107 -9.93 -7.76 -8.04
N PHE A 108 -9.68 -7.93 -6.74
CA PHE A 108 -9.17 -9.20 -6.19
C PHE A 108 -10.13 -9.89 -5.22
N HIS A 109 -11.29 -9.32 -4.90
CA HIS A 109 -12.22 -9.91 -3.92
C HIS A 109 -12.57 -11.37 -4.21
N GLN A 110 -12.64 -11.78 -5.50
CA GLN A 110 -12.92 -13.17 -5.88
C GLN A 110 -11.77 -14.14 -5.55
N THR A 111 -10.56 -13.64 -5.29
CA THR A 111 -9.42 -14.45 -4.86
C THR A 111 -9.44 -14.71 -3.35
N LEU A 112 -10.28 -14.01 -2.61
CA LEU A 112 -10.45 -14.11 -1.17
C LEU A 112 -11.80 -14.71 -0.80
N SER A 113 -11.88 -15.39 0.33
CA SER A 113 -13.14 -15.80 0.94
C SER A 113 -13.68 -14.66 1.82
N PRO A 114 -14.99 -14.32 1.72
CA PRO A 114 -15.58 -13.43 2.71
C PRO A 114 -15.44 -14.04 4.12
N LEU A 115 -15.14 -13.18 5.08
CA LEU A 115 -15.02 -13.53 6.49
C LEU A 115 -16.37 -13.32 7.18
N SER A 116 -16.96 -14.39 7.68
CA SER A 116 -18.18 -14.33 8.49
C SER A 116 -17.86 -13.88 9.92
N ASP A 117 -18.89 -13.49 10.68
CA ASP A 117 -18.74 -13.20 12.12
C ASP A 117 -18.24 -14.43 12.90
N GLU A 118 -18.56 -15.64 12.42
CA GLU A 118 -18.04 -16.89 13.01
C GLU A 118 -16.54 -17.05 12.70
N ASP A 119 -16.08 -16.74 11.49
CA ASP A 119 -14.66 -16.77 11.13
C ASP A 119 -13.86 -15.77 11.97
N LEU A 120 -14.35 -14.53 12.10
CA LEU A 120 -13.73 -13.50 12.93
C LEU A 120 -13.65 -13.92 14.40
N LYS A 121 -14.73 -14.52 14.93
CA LYS A 121 -14.74 -15.07 16.28
C LYS A 121 -13.75 -16.24 16.46
N LYS A 122 -13.65 -17.15 15.48
CA LYS A 122 -12.65 -18.24 15.49
C LYS A 122 -11.24 -17.70 15.48
N ALA A 123 -10.99 -16.61 14.74
CA ALA A 123 -9.71 -15.89 14.70
C ALA A 123 -9.44 -15.05 15.98
N GLY A 124 -10.40 -14.95 16.91
CA GLY A 124 -10.27 -14.12 18.12
C GLY A 124 -10.34 -12.61 17.85
N ILE A 125 -10.97 -12.21 16.76
CA ILE A 125 -11.01 -10.82 16.28
C ILE A 125 -12.30 -10.15 16.73
N ASP A 126 -12.17 -9.06 17.51
CA ASP A 126 -13.26 -8.14 17.86
C ASP A 126 -13.25 -6.94 16.91
N LYS A 127 -14.25 -6.83 16.04
CA LYS A 127 -14.38 -5.72 15.07
C LYS A 127 -14.39 -4.34 15.73
N SER A 128 -14.94 -4.21 16.94
CA SER A 128 -15.07 -2.92 17.65
C SER A 128 -13.74 -2.39 18.21
N ALA A 129 -12.71 -3.24 18.27
CA ALA A 129 -11.38 -2.88 18.72
C ALA A 129 -10.57 -2.08 17.67
N PHE A 130 -10.99 -2.15 16.41
CA PHE A 130 -10.32 -1.44 15.32
C PHE A 130 -10.80 0.02 15.20
N ALA A 131 -9.99 0.85 14.53
CA ALA A 131 -10.35 2.23 14.21
C ALA A 131 -11.69 2.27 13.43
N ASP A 132 -12.45 3.34 13.64
CA ASP A 132 -13.76 3.48 13.02
C ASP A 132 -13.61 3.50 11.49
N GLY A 133 -14.42 2.70 10.79
CA GLY A 133 -14.32 2.52 9.34
C GLY A 133 -13.15 1.66 8.84
N ALA A 134 -12.22 1.20 9.70
CA ALA A 134 -11.05 0.45 9.26
C ALA A 134 -11.41 -0.86 8.52
N LEU A 135 -12.43 -1.60 9.00
CA LEU A 135 -12.87 -2.81 8.32
C LEU A 135 -13.56 -2.54 6.97
N ASP A 136 -14.11 -1.33 6.79
CA ASP A 136 -14.77 -0.96 5.52
C ASP A 136 -13.75 -0.87 4.38
N ILE A 137 -12.48 -0.56 4.69
CA ILE A 137 -11.36 -0.52 3.73
C ILE A 137 -11.18 -1.87 3.02
N LEU A 138 -11.40 -2.98 3.74
CA LEU A 138 -11.29 -4.34 3.24
C LEU A 138 -12.65 -5.05 3.10
N SER A 139 -13.70 -4.26 2.85
CA SER A 139 -15.04 -4.72 2.57
C SER A 139 -15.43 -4.45 1.11
N TYR A 140 -16.18 -5.37 0.52
CA TYR A 140 -16.71 -5.24 -0.83
C TYR A 140 -18.13 -5.83 -0.89
N ASP A 141 -19.08 -5.10 -1.48
CA ASP A 141 -20.50 -5.50 -1.57
C ASP A 141 -21.07 -5.94 -0.19
N GLY A 142 -20.77 -5.15 0.85
CA GLY A 142 -21.25 -5.39 2.22
C GLY A 142 -20.64 -6.60 2.92
N LYS A 143 -19.60 -7.22 2.36
CA LYS A 143 -18.88 -8.36 2.95
C LYS A 143 -17.46 -7.99 3.30
N VAL A 144 -16.99 -8.41 4.46
CA VAL A 144 -15.59 -8.27 4.90
C VAL A 144 -14.75 -9.35 4.23
N TYR A 145 -13.67 -8.99 3.56
CA TYR A 145 -12.72 -9.91 2.90
C TYR A 145 -11.35 -9.95 3.57
N GLY A 146 -11.07 -8.99 4.44
CA GLY A 146 -9.82 -8.94 5.18
C GLY A 146 -9.95 -8.15 6.48
N VAL A 147 -8.95 -8.30 7.34
CA VAL A 147 -8.83 -7.56 8.61
C VAL A 147 -7.64 -6.63 8.49
N PRO A 148 -7.82 -5.32 8.73
CA PRO A 148 -6.77 -4.34 8.53
C PRO A 148 -5.66 -4.48 9.59
N TYR A 149 -4.42 -4.30 9.15
CA TYR A 149 -3.29 -4.13 10.06
C TYR A 149 -2.93 -2.64 10.24
N ASP A 150 -3.28 -1.80 9.28
CA ASP A 150 -3.03 -0.36 9.34
C ASP A 150 -4.22 0.47 8.88
N VAL A 151 -4.15 1.75 9.22
CA VAL A 151 -4.90 2.82 8.60
C VAL A 151 -3.91 3.92 8.22
N ALA A 152 -4.13 4.56 7.08
CA ALA A 152 -3.26 5.59 6.57
C ALA A 152 -4.06 6.77 6.02
N ALA A 153 -3.47 7.95 6.03
CA ALA A 153 -4.03 9.15 5.40
C ALA A 153 -2.97 9.84 4.53
N MET A 154 -3.42 10.54 3.49
CA MET A 154 -2.55 11.36 2.67
C MET A 154 -2.32 12.71 3.35
N MET A 155 -1.08 13.20 3.31
CA MET A 155 -0.64 14.44 3.91
C MET A 155 0.23 15.24 2.95
N VAL A 156 0.48 16.51 3.28
CA VAL A 156 1.56 17.31 2.69
C VAL A 156 2.70 17.37 3.69
N TYR A 157 3.87 16.91 3.25
CA TYR A 157 5.14 17.08 3.95
C TYR A 157 5.84 18.33 3.45
N TYR A 158 6.56 19.03 4.35
CA TYR A 158 7.30 20.24 4.00
C TYR A 158 8.65 20.32 4.70
N ASN A 159 9.61 20.94 4.01
CA ASN A 159 10.96 21.19 4.49
C ASN A 159 10.99 22.57 5.18
N ARG A 160 11.02 22.60 6.52
CA ARG A 160 11.02 23.82 7.33
C ARG A 160 12.22 24.72 7.04
N ASP A 161 13.38 24.12 6.74
CA ASP A 161 14.59 24.87 6.49
C ASP A 161 14.50 25.63 5.15
N MET A 162 13.96 25.03 4.09
CA MET A 162 13.70 25.73 2.81
C MET A 162 12.64 26.83 2.95
N LEU A 163 11.57 26.59 3.70
CA LEU A 163 10.57 27.63 3.99
C LEU A 163 11.20 28.80 4.74
N ALA A 164 12.03 28.51 5.75
CA ALA A 164 12.71 29.54 6.53
C ALA A 164 13.74 30.32 5.69
N GLU A 165 14.50 29.66 4.81
CA GLU A 165 15.46 30.27 3.90
C GLU A 165 14.81 31.32 3.01
N THR A 166 13.62 31.05 2.49
CA THR A 166 12.87 31.95 1.61
C THR A 166 11.97 32.94 2.37
N GLY A 167 11.85 32.80 3.69
CA GLY A 167 10.91 33.56 4.51
C GLY A 167 9.44 33.21 4.26
N THR A 168 9.18 32.03 3.68
CA THR A 168 7.84 31.52 3.43
C THR A 168 7.27 30.93 4.73
N PRO A 169 6.05 31.32 5.17
CA PRO A 169 5.43 30.76 6.35
C PRO A 169 5.17 29.25 6.21
N GLU A 170 5.26 28.52 7.34
CA GLU A 170 4.79 27.13 7.40
C GLU A 170 3.27 27.06 7.13
N PRO A 171 2.75 25.97 6.53
CA PRO A 171 1.33 25.77 6.31
C PRO A 171 0.53 25.86 7.63
N ALA A 172 -0.55 26.65 7.64
CA ALA A 172 -1.48 26.70 8.76
C ALA A 172 -2.38 25.46 8.80
N ALA A 173 -2.97 25.16 9.96
CA ALA A 173 -3.85 23.99 10.12
C ALA A 173 -5.12 24.05 9.23
N ASP A 174 -5.56 25.25 8.87
CA ASP A 174 -6.75 25.53 8.06
C ASP A 174 -6.41 26.08 6.65
N TRP A 175 -5.19 25.81 6.16
CA TRP A 175 -4.72 26.32 4.88
C TRP A 175 -5.57 25.86 3.69
N THR A 176 -5.56 26.71 2.67
CA THR A 176 -6.35 26.54 1.44
C THR A 176 -5.47 26.11 0.25
N PHE A 177 -6.10 25.78 -0.90
CA PHE A 177 -5.36 25.55 -2.15
C PHE A 177 -4.64 26.79 -2.68
N ASP A 178 -5.16 27.99 -2.37
CA ASP A 178 -4.46 29.25 -2.71
C ASP A 178 -3.22 29.42 -1.82
N ASP A 179 -3.31 29.08 -0.53
CA ASP A 179 -2.16 29.08 0.38
C ASP A 179 -1.12 28.04 -0.04
N PHE A 180 -1.54 26.85 -0.50
CA PHE A 180 -0.64 25.83 -1.04
C PHE A 180 0.17 26.38 -2.22
N VAL A 181 -0.49 27.00 -3.20
CA VAL A 181 0.18 27.60 -4.36
C VAL A 181 1.08 28.74 -3.94
N ALA A 182 0.64 29.58 -3.00
CA ALA A 182 1.45 30.70 -2.48
C ALA A 182 2.70 30.18 -1.77
N THR A 183 2.58 29.15 -0.91
CA THR A 183 3.70 28.49 -0.24
C THR A 183 4.67 27.88 -1.24
N ALA A 184 4.16 27.14 -2.24
CA ALA A 184 4.99 26.52 -3.28
C ALA A 184 5.77 27.59 -4.09
N LYS A 185 5.11 28.70 -4.45
CA LYS A 185 5.76 29.83 -5.13
C LYS A 185 6.80 30.52 -4.25
N GLY A 186 6.45 30.79 -3.00
CA GLY A 186 7.34 31.43 -2.05
C GLY A 186 8.60 30.64 -1.79
N ALA A 187 8.49 29.31 -1.75
CA ALA A 187 9.61 28.41 -1.53
C ALA A 187 10.37 28.03 -2.82
N THR A 188 9.93 28.47 -3.99
CA THR A 188 10.65 28.21 -5.26
C THR A 188 11.78 29.22 -5.46
N THR A 189 12.98 28.73 -5.71
CA THR A 189 14.18 29.51 -6.01
C THR A 189 14.87 28.98 -7.28
N ASP A 190 16.02 29.56 -7.63
CA ASP A 190 16.87 29.01 -8.72
C ASP A 190 17.52 27.66 -8.32
N ALA A 191 17.64 27.39 -7.00
CA ALA A 191 18.30 26.20 -6.47
C ALA A 191 17.34 25.03 -6.25
N HIS A 192 16.08 25.26 -5.90
CA HIS A 192 15.10 24.22 -5.60
C HIS A 192 13.67 24.66 -5.95
N LYS A 193 12.79 23.67 -6.11
CA LYS A 193 11.37 23.89 -6.34
C LYS A 193 10.57 23.87 -5.02
N GLY A 194 9.43 24.57 -5.04
CA GLY A 194 8.51 24.58 -3.90
C GLY A 194 7.70 23.30 -3.75
N PHE A 195 7.58 22.51 -4.80
CA PHE A 195 6.80 21.28 -4.79
C PHE A 195 7.38 20.22 -5.73
N ALA A 196 7.15 18.95 -5.44
CA ALA A 196 7.34 17.84 -6.38
C ALA A 196 6.02 17.15 -6.69
N VAL A 197 5.72 16.99 -7.98
CA VAL A 197 4.54 16.22 -8.40
C VAL A 197 4.75 14.73 -8.15
N GLY A 198 3.68 14.04 -7.73
CA GLY A 198 3.70 12.60 -7.54
C GLY A 198 3.49 11.83 -8.85
N MET A 199 3.96 10.59 -8.87
CA MET A 199 3.73 9.62 -9.94
C MET A 199 2.89 8.43 -9.45
N GLY A 200 2.97 8.11 -8.17
CA GLY A 200 2.15 7.09 -7.51
C GLY A 200 0.67 7.46 -7.51
N GLU A 201 -0.19 6.44 -7.49
CA GLU A 201 -1.65 6.62 -7.57
C GLU A 201 -2.21 7.55 -6.48
N PHE A 202 -1.64 7.47 -5.28
CA PHE A 202 -2.09 8.30 -4.16
C PHE A 202 -1.47 9.70 -4.21
N GLN A 203 -0.19 9.77 -4.54
CA GLN A 203 0.60 10.99 -4.48
C GLN A 203 0.12 12.04 -5.48
N TRP A 204 -0.30 11.63 -6.70
CA TRP A 204 -0.79 12.61 -7.67
C TRP A 204 -2.28 12.91 -7.53
N MET A 205 -3.12 11.91 -7.13
CA MET A 205 -4.58 12.10 -7.10
C MET A 205 -5.08 12.79 -5.82
N ALA A 206 -4.34 12.74 -4.72
CA ALA A 206 -4.80 13.24 -3.44
C ALA A 206 -5.21 14.73 -3.51
N LEU A 207 -4.37 15.59 -4.08
CA LEU A 207 -4.69 17.01 -4.24
C LEU A 207 -5.86 17.27 -5.19
N PRO A 208 -5.96 16.68 -6.40
CA PRO A 208 -7.15 16.77 -7.25
C PRO A 208 -8.45 16.33 -6.56
N ILE A 209 -8.42 15.21 -5.83
CA ILE A 209 -9.59 14.73 -5.09
C ILE A 209 -9.97 15.73 -3.98
N ALA A 210 -9.01 16.17 -3.17
CA ALA A 210 -9.26 17.13 -2.12
C ALA A 210 -9.79 18.47 -2.65
N LYS A 211 -9.30 18.92 -3.82
CA LYS A 211 -9.72 20.17 -4.45
C LYS A 211 -11.12 20.08 -5.05
N SER A 212 -11.42 19.01 -5.76
CA SER A 212 -12.71 18.85 -6.46
C SER A 212 -13.82 18.35 -5.54
N GLY A 213 -13.48 17.62 -4.48
CA GLY A 213 -14.44 16.84 -3.70
C GLY A 213 -14.99 15.63 -4.47
N VAL A 214 -14.36 15.24 -5.58
CA VAL A 214 -14.79 14.14 -6.46
C VAL A 214 -13.66 13.10 -6.54
N GLN A 215 -14.01 11.84 -6.27
CA GLN A 215 -13.09 10.72 -6.49
C GLN A 215 -13.14 10.23 -7.95
N PRO A 216 -12.07 9.66 -8.49
CA PRO A 216 -12.03 9.11 -9.86
C PRO A 216 -12.92 7.88 -10.05
N VAL A 217 -13.41 7.30 -8.97
CA VAL A 217 -14.38 6.18 -8.93
C VAL A 217 -15.49 6.56 -7.99
N ASP A 218 -16.73 6.34 -8.40
CA ASP A 218 -17.91 6.63 -7.58
C ASP A 218 -18.16 5.53 -6.52
N PRO A 219 -19.08 5.74 -5.55
CA PRO A 219 -19.40 4.73 -4.55
C PRO A 219 -19.99 3.43 -5.11
N SER A 220 -20.43 3.42 -6.38
CA SER A 220 -20.93 2.22 -7.07
C SER A 220 -19.82 1.45 -7.81
N SER A 221 -18.53 1.81 -7.58
CA SER A 221 -17.35 1.26 -8.26
C SER A 221 -17.28 1.58 -9.76
N THR A 222 -17.97 2.63 -10.20
CA THR A 222 -17.95 3.09 -11.60
C THR A 222 -16.85 4.15 -11.78
N LEU A 223 -16.02 3.95 -12.80
CA LEU A 223 -14.97 4.91 -13.15
C LEU A 223 -15.59 6.21 -13.68
N GLN A 224 -15.17 7.37 -13.14
CA GLN A 224 -15.69 8.71 -13.52
C GLN A 224 -14.54 9.72 -13.71
N LEU A 225 -13.50 9.32 -14.43
CA LEU A 225 -12.33 10.17 -14.70
C LEU A 225 -12.62 11.42 -15.53
N THR A 226 -13.77 11.46 -16.19
CA THR A 226 -14.23 12.61 -17.01
C THR A 226 -15.23 13.50 -16.29
N ASP A 227 -15.42 13.32 -14.96
CA ASP A 227 -16.20 14.28 -14.18
C ASP A 227 -15.57 15.67 -14.31
N PRO A 228 -16.33 16.72 -14.68
CA PRO A 228 -15.78 18.05 -14.96
C PRO A 228 -15.00 18.64 -13.79
N ALA A 229 -15.45 18.45 -12.55
CA ALA A 229 -14.76 18.98 -11.36
C ALA A 229 -13.45 18.25 -11.10
N PHE A 230 -13.42 16.92 -11.30
CA PHE A 230 -12.18 16.15 -11.19
C PHE A 230 -11.18 16.52 -12.30
N VAL A 231 -11.65 16.65 -13.55
CA VAL A 231 -10.79 17.07 -14.68
C VAL A 231 -10.18 18.44 -14.43
N GLU A 232 -10.99 19.44 -14.01
CA GLU A 232 -10.48 20.78 -13.69
C GLU A 232 -9.41 20.75 -12.58
N ALA A 233 -9.62 19.97 -11.53
CA ALA A 233 -8.68 19.85 -10.45
C ALA A 233 -7.39 19.10 -10.86
N ALA A 234 -7.49 18.09 -11.72
CA ALA A 234 -6.35 17.38 -12.27
C ALA A 234 -5.54 18.26 -13.25
N GLU A 235 -6.20 19.07 -14.08
CA GLU A 235 -5.52 20.07 -14.92
C GLU A 235 -4.81 21.12 -14.07
N TRP A 236 -5.45 21.62 -13.00
CA TRP A 236 -4.78 22.51 -12.03
C TRP A 236 -3.52 21.86 -11.44
N TYR A 237 -3.55 20.56 -11.13
CA TYR A 237 -2.38 19.85 -10.62
C TYR A 237 -1.23 19.81 -11.65
N ALA A 238 -1.53 19.54 -12.92
CA ALA A 238 -0.54 19.59 -13.99
C ALA A 238 0.02 21.03 -14.19
N ASP A 239 -0.81 22.04 -13.96
CA ASP A 239 -0.41 23.45 -14.07
C ASP A 239 0.63 23.86 -13.02
N LEU A 240 0.78 23.15 -11.91
CA LEU A 240 1.89 23.37 -10.96
C LEU A 240 3.25 23.22 -11.64
N VAL A 241 3.36 22.33 -12.62
CA VAL A 241 4.55 22.17 -13.48
C VAL A 241 4.50 23.14 -14.68
N LEU A 242 3.37 23.13 -15.40
CA LEU A 242 3.30 23.73 -16.75
C LEU A 242 3.18 25.25 -16.73
N LYS A 243 2.44 25.82 -15.77
CA LYS A 243 2.14 27.26 -15.69
C LYS A 243 2.80 27.92 -14.47
N GLU A 244 2.57 27.34 -13.29
CA GLU A 244 3.05 27.91 -12.04
C GLU A 244 4.57 27.77 -11.84
N LYS A 245 5.18 26.76 -12.50
CA LYS A 245 6.62 26.47 -12.46
C LYS A 245 7.18 26.21 -11.07
N VAL A 246 6.31 25.79 -10.14
CA VAL A 246 6.67 25.47 -8.76
C VAL A 246 7.17 24.03 -8.60
N ALA A 247 7.04 23.20 -9.65
CA ALA A 247 7.54 21.83 -9.70
C ALA A 247 8.23 21.57 -11.05
N ASP A 248 9.17 20.64 -11.05
CA ASP A 248 9.82 20.17 -12.27
C ASP A 248 9.04 19.02 -12.92
N PRO A 249 9.10 18.85 -14.26
CA PRO A 249 8.54 17.70 -14.92
C PRO A 249 9.30 16.43 -14.54
N VAL A 250 8.59 15.30 -14.48
CA VAL A 250 9.20 13.98 -14.21
C VAL A 250 9.97 13.50 -15.43
N PRO A 251 11.25 13.09 -15.30
CA PRO A 251 12.10 12.78 -16.46
C PRO A 251 11.67 11.53 -17.21
N SER A 252 11.17 10.52 -16.52
CA SER A 252 10.76 9.25 -17.14
C SER A 252 9.78 8.46 -16.27
N ALA A 253 9.10 7.47 -16.85
CA ALA A 253 8.21 6.57 -16.13
C ALA A 253 8.94 5.61 -15.17
N SER A 254 10.26 5.48 -15.25
CA SER A 254 11.05 4.71 -14.28
C SER A 254 11.20 5.42 -12.94
N GLU A 255 10.93 6.72 -12.90
CA GLU A 255 10.95 7.55 -11.70
C GLU A 255 9.57 7.52 -10.98
N ALA A 256 9.05 6.33 -10.73
CA ALA A 256 7.71 6.16 -10.14
C ALA A 256 7.59 6.75 -8.72
N GLY A 257 8.70 6.84 -7.97
CA GLY A 257 8.81 7.48 -6.67
C GLY A 257 9.26 8.95 -6.72
N TRP A 258 9.12 9.64 -7.86
CA TRP A 258 9.70 10.98 -8.06
C TRP A 258 9.40 11.98 -6.94
N GLY A 259 8.16 12.13 -6.54
CA GLY A 259 7.77 13.09 -5.51
C GLY A 259 8.42 12.78 -4.16
N GLU A 260 8.36 11.52 -3.76
CA GLU A 260 8.92 10.98 -2.52
C GLU A 260 10.45 11.11 -2.50
N ASP A 261 11.09 10.77 -3.61
CA ASP A 261 12.55 10.82 -3.76
C ASP A 261 13.06 12.28 -3.73
N GLN A 262 12.37 13.20 -4.42
CA GLN A 262 12.75 14.62 -4.41
C GLN A 262 12.64 15.20 -3.00
N TYR A 263 11.60 14.84 -2.25
CA TYR A 263 11.43 15.33 -0.88
C TYR A 263 12.44 14.70 0.07
N SER A 264 12.60 13.38 0.08
CA SER A 264 13.55 12.65 0.95
C SER A 264 14.98 13.15 0.79
N ASN A 265 15.37 13.50 -0.46
CA ASN A 265 16.70 14.02 -0.77
C ASN A 265 16.84 15.53 -0.48
N GLY A 266 15.80 16.21 0.01
CA GLY A 266 15.84 17.64 0.30
C GLY A 266 15.96 18.53 -0.95
N ASN A 267 15.43 18.10 -2.11
CA ASN A 267 15.49 18.85 -3.36
C ASN A 267 14.30 19.78 -3.55
N VAL A 268 13.22 19.59 -2.78
CA VAL A 268 11.98 20.35 -2.89
C VAL A 268 11.44 20.74 -1.50
N ALA A 269 10.68 21.83 -1.47
CA ALA A 269 10.10 22.31 -0.21
C ALA A 269 8.88 21.49 0.23
N MET A 270 8.07 20.93 -0.68
CA MET A 270 6.87 20.17 -0.34
C MET A 270 6.68 18.96 -1.27
N ALA A 271 6.05 17.91 -0.73
CA ALA A 271 5.52 16.76 -1.48
C ALA A 271 4.26 16.22 -0.80
N VAL A 272 3.44 15.48 -1.56
CA VAL A 272 2.28 14.73 -1.04
C VAL A 272 2.67 13.27 -0.86
N ASP A 273 2.42 12.73 0.33
CA ASP A 273 2.60 11.32 0.59
C ASP A 273 1.75 10.85 1.78
N GLY A 274 1.77 9.56 2.06
CA GLY A 274 0.98 8.97 3.14
C GLY A 274 1.69 8.96 4.48
N THR A 275 0.90 8.67 5.53
CA THR A 275 1.40 8.53 6.91
C THR A 275 2.44 7.43 7.09
N TRP A 276 2.52 6.46 6.16
CA TRP A 276 3.51 5.36 6.20
C TRP A 276 4.96 5.81 6.03
N ASN A 277 5.22 6.97 5.42
CA ASN A 277 6.56 7.53 5.25
C ASN A 277 6.92 8.59 6.30
N ALA A 278 6.03 8.88 7.26
CA ALA A 278 6.24 9.97 8.23
C ALA A 278 7.56 9.83 9.00
N VAL A 279 7.84 8.65 9.56
CA VAL A 279 9.07 8.44 10.34
C VAL A 279 10.30 8.66 9.46
N GLY A 280 10.32 8.10 8.23
CA GLY A 280 11.43 8.27 7.30
C GLY A 280 11.69 9.72 6.93
N TYR A 281 10.64 10.52 6.73
CA TYR A 281 10.78 11.93 6.41
C TYR A 281 11.25 12.78 7.59
N PHE A 282 10.75 12.49 8.80
CA PHE A 282 11.16 13.23 10.00
C PHE A 282 12.54 12.83 10.51
N THR A 283 13.08 11.69 10.08
CA THR A 283 14.43 11.21 10.41
C THR A 283 15.35 11.16 9.18
N ASN A 284 15.07 11.96 8.15
CA ASN A 284 15.72 11.89 6.85
C ASN A 284 17.25 12.07 6.91
N ASP A 285 17.95 11.36 6.02
CA ASP A 285 19.42 11.41 5.90
C ASP A 285 19.93 12.73 5.29
N ALA A 286 19.07 13.51 4.62
CA ALA A 286 19.43 14.81 4.06
C ALA A 286 19.60 15.88 5.15
N GLY A 287 19.13 15.61 6.38
CA GLY A 287 19.38 16.42 7.58
C GLY A 287 18.54 17.68 7.70
N PHE A 288 17.50 17.83 6.90
CA PHE A 288 16.56 18.97 7.03
C PHE A 288 15.48 18.68 8.07
N LYS A 289 14.90 19.75 8.61
CA LYS A 289 13.77 19.68 9.54
C LYS A 289 12.48 19.49 8.76
N ALA A 290 11.88 18.32 8.85
CA ALA A 290 10.58 18.02 8.25
C ALA A 290 9.43 18.61 9.08
N GLY A 291 8.35 18.94 8.40
CA GLY A 291 7.02 19.20 8.96
C GLY A 291 5.99 18.47 8.11
N ALA A 292 4.79 18.29 8.64
CA ALA A 292 3.68 17.71 7.90
C ALA A 292 2.35 18.33 8.32
N THR A 293 1.38 18.32 7.42
CA THR A 293 0.03 18.82 7.67
C THR A 293 -0.98 18.11 6.79
N ARG A 294 -2.27 18.30 7.08
CA ARG A 294 -3.36 17.80 6.24
C ARG A 294 -3.28 18.35 4.81
N LEU A 295 -3.99 17.72 3.88
CA LEU A 295 -4.21 18.29 2.55
C LEU A 295 -4.92 19.65 2.66
N PRO A 296 -4.66 20.60 1.74
CA PRO A 296 -5.31 21.91 1.76
C PRO A 296 -6.84 21.79 1.59
N SER A 297 -7.57 22.76 2.14
CA SER A 297 -9.02 22.83 2.03
C SER A 297 -9.45 23.61 0.78
N GLY A 298 -10.46 23.09 0.07
CA GLY A 298 -11.18 23.79 -1.00
C GLY A 298 -12.60 24.17 -0.57
N ASP A 299 -13.43 24.61 -1.54
CA ASP A 299 -14.83 24.95 -1.32
C ASP A 299 -15.68 23.79 -0.77
N LYS A 300 -15.23 22.57 -0.95
CA LYS A 300 -15.86 21.34 -0.44
C LYS A 300 -15.31 20.87 0.91
N GLY A 301 -14.47 21.67 1.56
CA GLY A 301 -13.68 21.27 2.73
C GLY A 301 -12.39 20.56 2.33
N SER A 302 -11.74 19.91 3.30
CA SER A 302 -10.59 19.05 3.02
C SER A 302 -11.08 17.61 2.93
N LEU A 303 -10.93 17.00 1.78
CA LEU A 303 -11.21 15.58 1.59
C LEU A 303 -9.89 14.80 1.67
N GLY A 304 -9.48 14.44 2.89
CA GLY A 304 -8.41 13.47 3.08
C GLY A 304 -8.84 12.08 2.63
N LEU A 305 -7.92 11.29 2.10
CA LEU A 305 -8.16 9.88 1.77
C LEU A 305 -7.71 9.00 2.92
N VAL A 306 -8.61 8.16 3.43
CA VAL A 306 -8.27 7.03 4.29
C VAL A 306 -7.99 5.82 3.42
N LEU A 307 -6.83 5.27 3.66
CA LEU A 307 -6.27 4.10 3.02
C LEU A 307 -5.99 3.05 4.08
N GLY A 308 -5.70 1.84 3.67
CA GLY A 308 -5.26 0.80 4.58
C GLY A 308 -5.06 -0.52 3.87
N SER A 309 -4.41 -1.40 4.58
CA SER A 309 -4.09 -2.74 4.12
C SER A 309 -4.34 -3.74 5.23
N GLY A 310 -4.49 -5.01 4.87
CA GLY A 310 -4.73 -6.06 5.85
C GLY A 310 -4.53 -7.44 5.27
N PHE A 311 -5.06 -8.43 5.96
CA PHE A 311 -4.90 -9.82 5.62
C PHE A 311 -6.26 -10.48 5.40
N GLY A 312 -6.37 -11.25 4.34
CA GLY A 312 -7.54 -12.05 4.01
C GLY A 312 -7.20 -13.53 3.89
N ILE A 313 -8.23 -14.36 3.79
CA ILE A 313 -8.09 -15.80 3.54
C ILE A 313 -8.38 -16.07 2.07
N ALA A 314 -7.47 -16.75 1.40
CA ALA A 314 -7.63 -17.10 -0.02
C ALA A 314 -8.86 -18.00 -0.25
N ALA A 315 -9.52 -17.80 -1.39
CA ALA A 315 -10.74 -18.54 -1.74
C ALA A 315 -10.52 -20.06 -1.90
N ASN A 316 -9.30 -20.47 -2.25
CA ASN A 316 -8.89 -21.89 -2.37
C ASN A 316 -8.42 -22.52 -1.06
N CYS A 317 -8.39 -21.75 0.06
CA CYS A 317 -7.98 -22.25 1.36
C CYS A 317 -9.17 -22.88 2.08
N GLU A 318 -9.15 -24.20 2.30
CA GLU A 318 -10.27 -24.98 2.81
C GLU A 318 -9.88 -25.93 3.95
N GLY A 319 -10.86 -26.46 4.66
CA GLY A 319 -10.68 -27.50 5.68
C GLY A 319 -9.73 -27.11 6.81
N ALA A 320 -8.84 -28.00 7.20
CA ALA A 320 -7.90 -27.81 8.30
C ALA A 320 -6.90 -26.66 8.04
N GLU A 321 -6.51 -26.43 6.79
CA GLU A 321 -5.64 -25.33 6.42
C GLU A 321 -6.35 -23.96 6.64
N ARG A 322 -7.64 -23.85 6.28
CA ARG A 322 -8.43 -22.65 6.54
C ARG A 322 -8.59 -22.40 8.05
N ASP A 323 -8.88 -23.43 8.84
CA ASP A 323 -8.99 -23.28 10.28
C ASP A 323 -7.66 -22.82 10.93
N ALA A 324 -6.54 -23.33 10.43
CA ALA A 324 -5.21 -22.88 10.83
C ALA A 324 -4.93 -21.44 10.36
N ALA A 325 -5.30 -21.09 9.12
CA ALA A 325 -5.14 -19.76 8.56
C ALA A 325 -5.96 -18.70 9.32
N LEU A 326 -7.13 -19.03 9.84
CA LEU A 326 -7.91 -18.12 10.70
C LEU A 326 -7.17 -17.83 12.01
N LYS A 327 -6.48 -18.81 12.62
CA LYS A 327 -5.63 -18.57 13.79
C LYS A 327 -4.43 -17.67 13.44
N VAL A 328 -3.76 -17.92 12.30
CA VAL A 328 -2.70 -17.09 11.78
C VAL A 328 -3.19 -15.65 11.56
N LEU A 329 -4.36 -15.48 10.92
CA LEU A 329 -4.99 -14.17 10.73
C LEU A 329 -5.19 -13.43 12.06
N GLY A 330 -5.72 -14.11 13.07
CA GLY A 330 -5.89 -13.52 14.40
C GLY A 330 -4.59 -13.09 15.05
N SER A 331 -3.51 -13.88 14.89
CA SER A 331 -2.19 -13.55 15.40
C SER A 331 -1.55 -12.37 14.64
N LEU A 332 -1.73 -12.28 13.32
CA LEU A 332 -1.22 -11.18 12.50
C LEU A 332 -1.83 -9.81 12.83
N VAL A 333 -3.04 -9.81 13.40
CA VAL A 333 -3.73 -8.58 13.84
C VAL A 333 -3.88 -8.52 15.37
N SER A 334 -3.17 -9.39 16.10
CA SER A 334 -3.14 -9.36 17.57
C SER A 334 -2.54 -8.05 18.08
N LYS A 335 -2.83 -7.72 19.36
CA LYS A 335 -2.23 -6.53 19.96
C LYS A 335 -0.71 -6.52 19.85
N GLU A 336 -0.04 -7.68 20.05
CA GLU A 336 1.41 -7.79 19.97
C GLU A 336 1.94 -7.48 18.56
N ALA A 337 1.29 -8.02 17.50
CA ALA A 337 1.65 -7.72 16.12
C ALA A 337 1.34 -6.26 15.73
N GLN A 338 0.24 -5.73 16.25
CA GLN A 338 -0.16 -4.33 16.02
C GLN A 338 0.74 -3.34 16.79
N ASP A 339 1.19 -3.68 18.01
CA ASP A 339 2.18 -2.90 18.74
C ASP A 339 3.53 -2.92 18.01
N LEU A 340 3.92 -4.06 17.43
CA LEU A 340 5.15 -4.19 16.64
C LEU A 340 5.13 -3.30 15.41
N ILE A 341 4.05 -3.30 14.62
CA ILE A 341 3.96 -2.43 13.42
C ILE A 341 4.01 -0.95 13.80
N GLY A 342 3.34 -0.57 14.89
CA GLY A 342 3.37 0.79 15.41
C GLY A 342 4.77 1.17 15.89
N SER A 343 5.37 0.36 16.76
CA SER A 343 6.69 0.67 17.36
C SER A 343 7.86 0.59 16.36
N SER A 344 7.71 -0.13 15.25
CA SER A 344 8.68 -0.12 14.15
C SER A 344 8.60 1.15 13.28
N GLY A 345 7.58 1.98 13.44
CA GLY A 345 7.32 3.14 12.61
C GLY A 345 6.85 2.80 11.18
N ARG A 346 6.62 1.52 10.88
CA ARG A 346 6.24 1.07 9.53
C ARG A 346 4.88 1.58 9.10
N SER A 347 3.89 1.54 10.00
CA SER A 347 2.53 2.00 9.69
C SER A 347 1.74 2.30 10.95
N PHE A 348 0.70 3.14 10.81
CA PHE A 348 -0.17 3.47 11.93
C PHE A 348 -1.18 2.35 12.19
N PRO A 349 -1.19 1.73 13.39
CA PRO A 349 -2.00 0.55 13.67
C PRO A 349 -3.49 0.75 13.45
N ALA A 350 -4.16 -0.25 12.85
CA ALA A 350 -5.60 -0.27 12.75
C ALA A 350 -6.29 -0.55 14.10
N LEU A 351 -5.62 -1.26 15.01
CA LEU A 351 -6.11 -1.56 16.35
C LEU A 351 -5.97 -0.34 17.26
N LYS A 352 -7.09 0.22 17.76
CA LYS A 352 -7.11 1.42 18.61
C LYS A 352 -6.14 1.34 19.80
N ALA A 353 -6.09 0.18 20.46
CA ALA A 353 -5.26 -0.04 21.64
C ALA A 353 -3.75 -0.02 21.35
N SER A 354 -3.34 -0.15 20.08
CA SER A 354 -1.94 -0.17 19.65
C SER A 354 -1.48 1.17 19.03
N GLN A 355 -2.40 2.09 18.73
CA GLN A 355 -2.06 3.40 18.17
C GLN A 355 -1.09 4.23 19.05
N PRO A 356 -1.21 4.23 20.39
CA PRO A 356 -0.21 4.91 21.24
C PRO A 356 1.20 4.41 21.05
N ALA A 357 1.41 3.11 20.79
CA ALA A 357 2.75 2.53 20.60
C ALA A 357 3.50 3.15 19.43
N TYR A 358 2.78 3.58 18.38
CA TYR A 358 3.38 4.30 17.26
C TYR A 358 4.03 5.60 17.71
N PHE A 359 3.31 6.44 18.45
CA PHE A 359 3.83 7.73 18.89
C PHE A 359 4.87 7.59 20.02
N GLU A 360 4.70 6.63 20.93
CA GLU A 360 5.62 6.38 22.03
C GLU A 360 7.01 5.90 21.57
N SER A 361 7.08 5.23 20.40
CA SER A 361 8.33 4.78 19.80
C SER A 361 9.15 5.90 19.16
N LEU A 362 8.51 7.04 18.85
CA LEU A 362 9.16 8.18 18.20
C LEU A 362 10.06 8.95 19.17
N ASP A 363 11.15 9.50 18.64
CA ASP A 363 11.96 10.47 19.38
C ASP A 363 11.10 11.67 19.83
N GLU A 364 11.36 12.17 21.05
CA GLU A 364 10.58 13.28 21.62
C GLU A 364 10.60 14.54 20.74
N SER A 365 11.68 14.75 19.97
CA SER A 365 11.85 15.93 19.12
C SER A 365 10.90 15.97 17.92
N ILE A 366 10.35 14.82 17.50
CA ILE A 366 9.46 14.69 16.32
C ILE A 366 8.06 14.19 16.68
N ARG A 367 7.88 13.64 17.88
CA ARG A 367 6.64 12.97 18.31
C ARG A 367 5.41 13.87 18.21
N ASP A 368 5.49 15.05 18.79
CA ASP A 368 4.36 15.99 18.86
C ASP A 368 4.00 16.52 17.46
N ASP A 369 5.01 16.77 16.63
CA ASP A 369 4.80 17.23 15.24
C ASP A 369 4.09 16.14 14.40
N ILE A 370 4.55 14.89 14.47
CA ILE A 370 3.91 13.78 13.75
C ILE A 370 2.50 13.54 14.29
N LYS A 371 2.31 13.57 15.60
CA LYS A 371 0.99 13.37 16.22
C LYS A 371 -0.01 14.43 15.78
N ALA A 372 0.37 15.70 15.81
CA ALA A 372 -0.48 16.79 15.35
C ALA A 372 -0.81 16.68 13.86
N ALA A 373 0.17 16.30 13.03
CA ALA A 373 -0.05 16.09 11.60
C ALA A 373 -1.03 14.92 11.33
N PHE A 374 -0.93 13.81 12.08
CA PHE A 374 -1.85 12.69 11.96
C PHE A 374 -3.27 13.06 12.41
N GLU A 375 -3.40 13.71 13.56
CA GLU A 375 -4.71 14.20 14.04
C GLU A 375 -5.37 15.11 12.99
N ALA A 376 -4.60 15.98 12.36
CA ALA A 376 -5.10 16.85 11.29
C ALA A 376 -5.46 16.06 10.02
N ALA A 377 -4.63 15.10 9.60
CA ALA A 377 -4.85 14.33 8.38
C ALA A 377 -6.06 13.38 8.47
N PHE A 378 -6.30 12.80 9.65
CA PHE A 378 -7.44 11.90 9.88
C PHE A 378 -8.76 12.62 10.23
N SER A 379 -8.76 13.95 10.47
CA SER A 379 -9.95 14.67 10.94
C SER A 379 -11.11 14.71 9.94
N ASP A 380 -10.82 14.75 8.63
CA ASP A 380 -11.81 14.90 7.55
C ASP A 380 -11.50 13.93 6.39
N THR A 381 -11.52 12.64 6.67
CA THR A 381 -11.17 11.62 5.69
C THR A 381 -12.39 10.89 5.15
N VAL A 382 -12.29 10.47 3.89
CA VAL A 382 -13.23 9.55 3.25
C VAL A 382 -12.48 8.33 2.73
N GLY A 383 -13.12 7.17 2.77
CA GLY A 383 -12.58 5.96 2.17
C GLY A 383 -12.39 6.15 0.67
N GLN A 384 -11.31 5.67 0.11
CA GLN A 384 -11.10 5.70 -1.32
C GLN A 384 -11.96 4.65 -2.02
N ASN A 385 -12.74 5.09 -3.01
CA ASN A 385 -13.48 4.20 -3.89
C ASN A 385 -12.53 3.53 -4.90
N SER A 386 -12.86 2.33 -5.31
CA SER A 386 -12.06 1.56 -6.26
C SER A 386 -12.95 0.79 -7.24
N THR A 387 -12.38 0.40 -8.38
CA THR A 387 -13.03 -0.44 -9.40
C THR A 387 -12.20 -1.70 -9.67
N ALA A 388 -12.83 -2.73 -10.21
CA ALA A 388 -12.14 -3.98 -10.54
C ALA A 388 -10.94 -3.81 -11.49
N LYS A 389 -10.93 -2.75 -12.29
CA LYS A 389 -9.83 -2.43 -13.22
C LYS A 389 -8.81 -1.43 -12.66
N TRP A 390 -8.88 -1.11 -11.36
CA TRP A 390 -8.07 -0.04 -10.78
C TRP A 390 -6.57 -0.21 -10.97
N THR A 391 -6.07 -1.46 -10.92
CA THR A 391 -4.66 -1.75 -11.20
C THR A 391 -4.26 -1.33 -12.62
N GLN A 392 -5.05 -1.71 -13.62
CA GLN A 392 -4.79 -1.36 -15.02
C GLN A 392 -4.90 0.16 -15.26
N VAL A 393 -5.83 0.84 -14.59
CA VAL A 393 -5.95 2.30 -14.64
C VAL A 393 -4.67 2.97 -14.14
N ASN A 394 -4.12 2.51 -13.02
CA ASN A 394 -2.87 3.05 -12.48
C ASN A 394 -1.65 2.73 -13.33
N GLU A 395 -1.56 1.51 -13.88
CA GLU A 395 -0.51 1.15 -14.84
C GLU A 395 -0.56 2.03 -16.10
N TYR A 396 -1.75 2.45 -16.53
CA TYR A 396 -1.91 3.40 -17.63
C TYR A 396 -1.46 4.82 -17.25
N PHE A 397 -1.74 5.28 -16.04
CA PHE A 397 -1.38 6.64 -15.62
C PHE A 397 0.14 6.87 -15.58
N THR A 398 0.92 5.97 -15.01
CA THR A 398 2.35 6.19 -14.77
C THR A 398 3.12 6.68 -16.01
N PRO A 399 3.10 6.02 -17.19
CA PRO A 399 3.81 6.51 -18.37
C PRO A 399 3.17 7.78 -18.97
N ASN A 400 1.85 7.94 -18.84
CA ASN A 400 1.14 9.07 -19.45
C ASN A 400 1.28 10.35 -18.63
N LEU A 401 1.46 10.27 -17.30
CA LEU A 401 1.77 11.41 -16.43
C LEU A 401 3.07 12.10 -16.86
N VAL A 402 4.09 11.35 -17.30
CA VAL A 402 5.32 11.95 -17.87
C VAL A 402 4.99 12.84 -19.07
N SER A 403 4.13 12.38 -19.97
CA SER A 403 3.67 13.16 -21.11
C SER A 403 2.86 14.40 -20.70
N VAL A 404 2.04 14.26 -19.65
CA VAL A 404 1.27 15.38 -19.10
C VAL A 404 2.20 16.43 -18.49
N TYR A 405 3.11 16.04 -17.60
CA TYR A 405 4.01 16.98 -16.93
C TYR A 405 5.04 17.63 -17.87
N SER A 406 5.36 16.99 -18.99
CA SER A 406 6.17 17.61 -20.05
C SER A 406 5.38 18.53 -20.98
N GLY A 407 4.04 18.56 -20.87
CA GLY A 407 3.16 19.30 -21.78
C GLY A 407 2.93 18.66 -23.15
N ALA A 408 3.37 17.42 -23.33
CA ALA A 408 3.18 16.67 -24.58
C ALA A 408 1.73 16.13 -24.73
N MET A 409 0.99 15.99 -23.64
CA MET A 409 -0.40 15.54 -23.60
C MET A 409 -1.17 16.38 -22.59
N PRO A 410 -2.38 16.88 -22.90
CA PRO A 410 -3.28 17.48 -21.91
C PRO A 410 -3.71 16.46 -20.86
N MET A 411 -3.86 16.89 -19.61
CA MET A 411 -4.38 16.02 -18.52
C MET A 411 -5.78 15.49 -18.86
N SER A 412 -6.66 16.33 -19.37
CA SER A 412 -8.01 15.94 -19.80
C SER A 412 -8.03 14.89 -20.90
N GLU A 413 -7.04 14.90 -21.80
CA GLU A 413 -6.88 13.86 -22.82
C GLU A 413 -6.47 12.52 -22.20
N MET A 414 -5.49 12.50 -21.30
CA MET A 414 -5.08 11.30 -20.56
C MET A 414 -6.28 10.69 -19.81
N LEU A 415 -7.03 11.50 -19.07
CA LEU A 415 -8.21 11.05 -18.32
C LEU A 415 -9.32 10.51 -19.23
N SER A 416 -9.57 11.18 -20.38
CA SER A 416 -10.58 10.73 -21.35
C SER A 416 -10.20 9.40 -22.01
N GLN A 417 -8.92 9.20 -22.34
CA GLN A 417 -8.43 7.95 -22.92
C GLN A 417 -8.53 6.81 -21.89
N ALA A 418 -8.14 7.06 -20.62
CA ALA A 418 -8.30 6.09 -19.54
C ALA A 418 -9.77 5.72 -19.30
N GLN A 419 -10.68 6.72 -19.28
CA GLN A 419 -12.12 6.50 -19.15
C GLN A 419 -12.67 5.64 -20.29
N ALA A 420 -12.26 5.92 -21.54
CA ALA A 420 -12.70 5.15 -22.69
C ALA A 420 -12.19 3.70 -22.68
N GLN A 421 -10.98 3.48 -22.19
CA GLN A 421 -10.36 2.16 -22.15
C GLN A 421 -10.87 1.29 -20.99
N PHE A 422 -11.14 1.88 -19.83
CA PHE A 422 -11.39 1.13 -18.59
C PHE A 422 -12.80 1.33 -18.03
N GLY A 423 -13.53 2.35 -18.47
CA GLY A 423 -14.84 2.75 -17.92
C GLY A 423 -16.03 1.86 -18.32
N ASN A 424 -15.82 0.75 -19.06
CA ASN A 424 -16.88 -0.18 -19.50
C ASN A 424 -16.84 -1.49 -18.73
#